data_5bea7d0e4c14e0c13bf66c18457492c6
#
_entry.id   5bea7d0e4c14e0c13bf66c18457492c6
#
_cell.length_a   1.000
_cell.length_b   1.000
_cell.length_c   1.000
_cell.angle_alpha   90.00
_cell.angle_beta   90.00
_cell.angle_gamma   90.00
#
_symmetry.space_group_name_H-M   'P 1'
#
loop_
_entity.id
_entity.type
_entity.pdbx_description
1 polymer ?
#
loop_
_entity_poly.entity_id
_entity_poly.type
_entity_poly.pdbx_seq_one_letter_code
_entity_poly.pdbx_strand_id
1 'polypeptide(L)'
;MEEKKSNSLLDKLKKLRPKNRIDQMIENMSEEDFFARTSDSFGKLVAKRFFKNPLALIGLIIIVTLIMVSILAPVICPYPAEESHLEMLTTGKPLKPSKQFIWGTDQLGRDYFTRCVYGGRVSLLVGFVAVLMEMAIGIPLGIISGYFGGWVDTILMRILEIFNSIPTFLIIIIIAAGLDRSVWNVIWIMGVFYWPPFVRIIRAYFLSLKQQDFVQAAKALGIKPIWLIIRHMLPAVAMPILITASTAVVSAVLSESGLSYLGFGVMEPTPTWGAMLSKSAQYLRFVPTMALFPGLLITLVTLSMNFIADGLRDAFDPRSRR
;
A
#
# COMPACT_ATOMS: atom_id res chain seq x y z
N MET A 1 -60.07 6.89 24.61
CA MET A 1 -60.23 8.36 24.51
C MET A 1 -58.89 9.09 24.78
N GLU A 2 -57.98 8.50 25.54
CA GLU A 2 -56.65 9.08 25.88
C GLU A 2 -55.62 8.99 24.76
N GLU A 3 -55.61 7.93 23.97
CA GLU A 3 -54.65 7.77 22.85
C GLU A 3 -54.80 8.83 21.73
N LYS A 4 -56.02 9.28 21.46
CA LYS A 4 -56.29 10.34 20.48
C LYS A 4 -55.84 11.73 20.96
N LYS A 5 -55.76 11.97 22.27
CA LYS A 5 -55.24 13.22 22.83
C LYS A 5 -53.70 13.26 22.83
N SER A 6 -53.02 12.10 23.02
CA SER A 6 -51.56 12.00 22.98
C SER A 6 -50.99 12.26 21.58
N ASN A 7 -51.62 11.69 20.55
CA ASN A 7 -51.18 11.92 19.15
C ASN A 7 -51.44 13.37 18.70
N SER A 8 -52.48 14.02 19.16
CA SER A 8 -52.78 15.43 18.87
C SER A 8 -51.78 16.39 19.52
N LEU A 9 -51.26 16.05 20.71
CA LEU A 9 -50.20 16.83 21.39
C LEU A 9 -48.83 16.66 20.75
N LEU A 10 -48.52 15.44 20.31
CA LEU A 10 -47.25 15.16 19.56
C LEU A 10 -47.21 15.87 18.21
N ASP A 11 -48.34 15.94 17.49
CA ASP A 11 -48.44 16.71 16.24
C ASP A 11 -48.35 18.23 16.45
N LYS A 12 -48.90 18.74 17.55
CA LYS A 12 -48.78 20.16 17.93
C LYS A 12 -47.34 20.51 18.34
N LEU A 13 -46.64 19.61 19.03
CA LEU A 13 -45.25 19.80 19.42
C LEU A 13 -44.28 19.70 18.23
N LYS A 14 -44.56 18.88 17.21
CA LYS A 14 -43.86 18.83 15.96
C LYS A 14 -44.01 20.13 15.13
N LYS A 15 -45.17 20.80 15.20
CA LYS A 15 -45.41 22.09 14.52
C LYS A 15 -44.80 23.29 15.23
N LEU A 16 -44.42 23.18 16.50
CA LEU A 16 -43.84 24.28 17.29
C LEU A 16 -42.29 24.29 17.33
N ARG A 17 -41.62 23.28 16.78
CA ARG A 17 -40.19 23.34 16.58
C ARG A 17 -39.88 24.22 15.36
N PRO A 18 -39.16 25.36 15.53
CA PRO A 18 -38.72 26.09 14.37
C PRO A 18 -37.86 25.12 13.54
N LYS A 19 -38.25 24.86 12.28
CA LYS A 19 -37.44 24.10 11.34
C LYS A 19 -36.03 24.74 11.30
N ASN A 20 -35.05 24.09 11.89
CA ASN A 20 -33.70 24.56 11.83
C ASN A 20 -33.32 24.69 10.35
N ARG A 21 -32.55 25.74 10.01
CA ARG A 21 -32.02 25.98 8.66
C ARG A 21 -31.40 24.71 8.04
N ILE A 22 -30.95 23.83 8.92
CA ILE A 22 -30.39 22.51 8.58
C ILE A 22 -31.47 21.54 8.07
N ASP A 23 -32.66 21.50 8.73
CA ASP A 23 -33.74 20.62 8.32
C ASP A 23 -34.36 21.02 6.97
N GLN A 24 -34.42 22.32 6.68
CA GLN A 24 -34.83 22.85 5.37
C GLN A 24 -33.78 22.58 4.27
N MET A 25 -32.50 22.62 4.61
CA MET A 25 -31.43 22.24 3.66
C MET A 25 -31.45 20.75 3.33
N ILE A 26 -31.74 19.88 4.30
CA ILE A 26 -31.82 18.43 4.10
C ILE A 26 -33.06 18.07 3.25
N GLU A 27 -34.20 18.74 3.47
CA GLU A 27 -35.46 18.48 2.75
C GLU A 27 -35.40 18.90 1.27
N ASN A 28 -34.55 19.88 0.93
CA ASN A 28 -34.35 20.37 -0.44
C ASN A 28 -33.11 19.79 -1.16
N MET A 29 -32.34 18.94 -0.49
CA MET A 29 -31.19 18.25 -1.11
C MET A 29 -31.63 16.95 -1.74
N SER A 30 -31.21 16.69 -2.99
CA SER A 30 -31.33 15.36 -3.57
C SER A 30 -30.49 14.37 -2.72
N GLU A 31 -30.91 13.11 -2.65
CA GLU A 31 -30.14 12.07 -1.96
C GLU A 31 -28.71 12.00 -2.47
N GLU A 32 -28.51 12.24 -3.78
CA GLU A 32 -27.18 12.29 -4.39
C GLU A 32 -26.31 13.44 -3.85
N ASP A 33 -26.87 14.63 -3.65
CA ASP A 33 -26.15 15.79 -3.11
C ASP A 33 -25.85 15.62 -1.62
N PHE A 34 -26.73 14.98 -0.85
CA PHE A 34 -26.50 14.68 0.57
C PHE A 34 -25.33 13.71 0.74
N PHE A 35 -25.32 12.60 -0.02
CA PHE A 35 -24.25 11.60 0.04
C PHE A 35 -22.92 12.13 -0.54
N ALA A 36 -22.96 12.90 -1.62
CA ALA A 36 -21.78 13.52 -2.20
C ALA A 36 -21.10 14.50 -1.21
N ARG A 37 -21.87 15.39 -0.58
CA ARG A 37 -21.36 16.35 0.41
C ARG A 37 -20.83 15.66 1.68
N THR A 38 -21.45 14.57 2.13
CA THR A 38 -20.99 13.83 3.32
C THR A 38 -19.68 13.08 3.03
N SER A 39 -19.53 12.47 1.87
CA SER A 39 -18.30 11.76 1.47
C SER A 39 -17.15 12.72 1.18
N ASP A 40 -17.40 13.83 0.48
CA ASP A 40 -16.40 14.88 0.21
C ASP A 40 -15.90 15.56 1.50
N SER A 41 -16.83 15.77 2.45
CA SER A 41 -16.48 16.35 3.76
C SER A 41 -15.61 15.39 4.58
N PHE A 42 -15.90 14.09 4.53
CA PHE A 42 -15.14 13.06 5.25
C PHE A 42 -13.72 12.90 4.69
N GLY A 43 -13.56 12.76 3.38
CA GLY A 43 -12.25 12.66 2.73
C GLY A 43 -11.36 13.88 2.98
N LYS A 44 -11.93 15.09 2.90
CA LYS A 44 -11.23 16.34 3.22
C LYS A 44 -10.79 16.40 4.69
N LEU A 45 -11.63 15.91 5.61
CA LEU A 45 -11.30 15.84 7.04
C LEU A 45 -10.14 14.88 7.30
N VAL A 46 -10.19 13.69 6.71
CA VAL A 46 -9.12 12.68 6.83
C VAL A 46 -7.81 13.23 6.24
N ALA A 47 -7.85 13.81 5.05
CA ALA A 47 -6.68 14.44 4.45
C ALA A 47 -6.09 15.54 5.36
N LYS A 48 -6.95 16.45 5.89
CA LYS A 48 -6.51 17.49 6.81
C LYS A 48 -5.85 16.93 8.08
N ARG A 49 -6.36 15.83 8.64
CA ARG A 49 -5.78 15.17 9.81
C ARG A 49 -4.45 14.49 9.47
N PHE A 50 -4.40 13.79 8.34
CA PHE A 50 -3.18 13.14 7.85
C PHE A 50 -2.03 14.16 7.72
N PHE A 51 -2.26 15.30 7.05
CA PHE A 51 -1.24 16.34 6.89
C PHE A 51 -0.90 17.10 8.17
N LYS A 52 -1.68 16.96 9.25
CA LYS A 52 -1.34 17.46 10.59
C LYS A 52 -0.47 16.51 11.39
N ASN A 53 -0.39 15.23 11.02
CA ASN A 53 0.46 14.25 11.69
C ASN A 53 1.91 14.41 11.19
N PRO A 54 2.86 14.83 12.06
CA PRO A 54 4.22 15.12 11.63
C PRO A 54 4.96 13.87 11.13
N LEU A 55 4.72 12.69 11.73
CA LEU A 55 5.36 11.45 11.31
C LEU A 55 4.85 11.02 9.93
N ALA A 56 3.55 11.11 9.66
CA ALA A 56 2.97 10.82 8.36
C ALA A 56 3.54 11.74 7.27
N LEU A 57 3.72 13.03 7.59
CA LEU A 57 4.31 13.99 6.67
C LEU A 57 5.79 13.69 6.39
N ILE A 58 6.57 13.35 7.42
CA ILE A 58 7.97 12.92 7.27
C ILE A 58 8.03 11.67 6.38
N GLY A 59 7.20 10.65 6.64
CA GLY A 59 7.15 9.45 5.82
C GLY A 59 6.81 9.76 4.36
N LEU A 60 5.81 10.63 4.13
CA LEU A 60 5.44 11.06 2.78
C LEU A 60 6.58 11.79 2.06
N ILE A 61 7.27 12.71 2.74
CA ILE A 61 8.41 13.43 2.17
C ILE A 61 9.53 12.47 1.81
N ILE A 62 9.89 11.54 2.69
CA ILE A 62 10.97 10.58 2.42
C ILE A 62 10.62 9.71 1.22
N ILE A 63 9.42 9.09 1.17
CA ILE A 63 9.07 8.20 0.06
C ILE A 63 8.99 8.95 -1.28
N VAL A 64 8.41 10.15 -1.29
CA VAL A 64 8.36 11.00 -2.49
C VAL A 64 9.77 11.38 -2.94
N THR A 65 10.66 11.74 -2.01
CA THR A 65 12.07 12.05 -2.32
C THR A 65 12.78 10.83 -2.92
N LEU A 66 12.62 9.64 -2.34
CA LEU A 66 13.22 8.41 -2.86
C LEU A 66 12.71 8.08 -4.28
N ILE A 67 11.42 8.23 -4.53
CA ILE A 67 10.82 8.04 -5.85
C ILE A 67 11.38 9.07 -6.85
N MET A 68 11.40 10.36 -6.48
CA MET A 68 11.90 11.44 -7.34
C MET A 68 13.39 11.27 -7.66
N VAL A 69 14.22 10.96 -6.67
CA VAL A 69 15.65 10.68 -6.86
C VAL A 69 15.85 9.49 -7.79
N SER A 70 15.07 8.42 -7.62
CA SER A 70 15.13 7.25 -8.49
C SER A 70 14.68 7.55 -9.93
N ILE A 71 13.65 8.37 -10.14
CA ILE A 71 13.19 8.80 -11.48
C ILE A 71 14.23 9.70 -12.14
N LEU A 72 14.79 10.61 -11.39
CA LEU A 72 15.80 11.57 -11.88
C LEU A 72 17.22 10.97 -11.93
N ALA A 73 17.39 9.67 -11.71
CA ALA A 73 18.69 9.00 -11.76
C ALA A 73 19.55 9.35 -13.00
N PRO A 74 19.02 9.43 -14.25
CA PRO A 74 19.83 9.78 -15.42
C PRO A 74 20.41 11.21 -15.37
N VAL A 75 19.85 12.08 -14.54
CA VAL A 75 20.29 13.49 -14.40
C VAL A 75 21.19 13.68 -13.17
N ILE A 76 20.90 12.92 -12.11
CA ILE A 76 21.59 13.06 -10.81
C ILE A 76 22.90 12.25 -10.79
N CYS A 77 22.90 11.07 -11.46
CA CYS A 77 24.04 10.16 -11.37
C CYS A 77 25.20 10.62 -12.28
N PRO A 78 26.42 10.63 -11.76
CA PRO A 78 27.60 11.07 -12.52
C PRO A 78 28.03 10.08 -13.60
N TYR A 79 27.65 8.79 -13.46
CA TYR A 79 28.05 7.70 -14.34
C TYR A 79 26.84 6.88 -14.80
N PRO A 80 26.89 6.20 -15.96
CA PRO A 80 25.93 5.15 -16.30
C PRO A 80 25.97 4.00 -15.28
N ALA A 81 24.81 3.38 -14.98
CA ALA A 81 24.72 2.35 -13.95
C ALA A 81 25.55 1.07 -14.23
N GLU A 82 25.89 0.83 -15.49
CA GLU A 82 26.62 -0.35 -15.96
C GLU A 82 28.08 -0.05 -16.25
N GLU A 83 28.50 1.22 -16.24
CA GLU A 83 29.87 1.64 -16.52
C GLU A 83 30.82 1.08 -15.47
N SER A 84 31.87 0.38 -15.95
CA SER A 84 32.83 -0.34 -15.12
C SER A 84 34.19 0.31 -15.25
N HIS A 85 34.83 0.55 -14.12
CA HIS A 85 36.19 1.09 -14.00
C HIS A 85 37.14 0.04 -13.38
N LEU A 86 37.16 -1.16 -13.98
CA LEU A 86 37.96 -2.30 -13.48
C LEU A 86 39.42 -2.00 -13.37
N GLU A 87 39.95 -1.15 -14.25
CA GLU A 87 41.35 -0.69 -14.25
C GLU A 87 41.76 0.05 -12.96
N MET A 88 40.79 0.63 -12.26
CA MET A 88 41.01 1.30 -10.97
C MET A 88 41.06 0.34 -9.78
N LEU A 89 40.64 -0.92 -9.95
CA LEU A 89 40.64 -1.94 -8.91
C LEU A 89 42.01 -2.61 -8.76
N THR A 90 43.04 -1.88 -8.28
CA THR A 90 44.39 -2.36 -8.16
C THR A 90 44.58 -3.64 -7.36
N THR A 91 43.66 -3.95 -6.44
CA THR A 91 43.66 -5.14 -5.58
C THR A 91 42.52 -6.11 -5.88
N GLY A 92 41.74 -5.88 -6.95
CA GLY A 92 40.53 -6.66 -7.25
C GLY A 92 39.41 -6.52 -6.18
N LYS A 93 39.53 -5.49 -5.34
CA LYS A 93 38.54 -5.21 -4.29
C LYS A 93 37.81 -3.90 -4.58
N PRO A 94 36.50 -3.79 -4.13
CA PRO A 94 35.76 -2.56 -4.23
C PRO A 94 36.50 -1.37 -3.62
N LEU A 95 36.44 -0.21 -4.29
CA LEU A 95 37.04 1.03 -3.79
C LEU A 95 36.18 1.60 -2.65
N LYS A 96 36.86 2.16 -1.66
CA LYS A 96 36.20 2.91 -0.56
C LYS A 96 35.66 4.24 -1.09
N PRO A 97 34.72 4.86 -0.37
CA PRO A 97 34.24 6.21 -0.66
C PRO A 97 35.38 7.19 -0.89
N SER A 98 35.32 7.97 -1.97
CA SER A 98 36.32 8.93 -2.41
C SER A 98 35.65 10.13 -3.09
N LYS A 99 36.45 11.16 -3.46
CA LYS A 99 35.92 12.32 -4.20
C LYS A 99 35.39 11.95 -5.59
N GLN A 100 35.97 10.90 -6.21
CA GLN A 100 35.54 10.41 -7.52
C GLN A 100 34.31 9.50 -7.41
N PHE A 101 34.29 8.61 -6.42
CA PHE A 101 33.19 7.70 -6.13
C PHE A 101 32.67 7.96 -4.72
N ILE A 102 31.60 8.76 -4.63
CA ILE A 102 31.07 9.29 -3.36
C ILE A 102 30.75 8.16 -2.36
N TRP A 103 30.19 7.04 -2.84
CA TRP A 103 29.88 5.86 -2.02
C TRP A 103 30.82 4.67 -2.30
N GLY A 104 31.93 4.91 -3.02
CA GLY A 104 32.84 3.87 -3.46
C GLY A 104 32.35 3.17 -4.72
N THR A 105 32.94 1.99 -5.01
CA THR A 105 32.55 1.15 -6.15
C THR A 105 32.02 -0.21 -5.68
N ASP A 106 31.39 -0.95 -6.60
CA ASP A 106 31.12 -2.37 -6.41
C ASP A 106 32.34 -3.22 -6.83
N GLN A 107 32.18 -4.55 -6.79
CA GLN A 107 33.23 -5.53 -7.14
C GLN A 107 33.64 -5.50 -8.62
N LEU A 108 32.83 -4.86 -9.48
CA LEU A 108 33.13 -4.68 -10.91
C LEU A 108 33.62 -3.24 -11.22
N GLY A 109 33.94 -2.44 -10.21
CA GLY A 109 34.38 -1.06 -10.38
C GLY A 109 33.29 -0.08 -10.80
N ARG A 110 32.02 -0.44 -10.69
CA ARG A 110 30.88 0.43 -11.02
C ARG A 110 30.57 1.36 -9.86
N ASP A 111 30.20 2.61 -10.16
CA ASP A 111 29.86 3.60 -9.12
C ASP A 111 28.68 3.14 -8.23
N TYR A 112 28.95 3.05 -6.93
CA TYR A 112 27.99 2.48 -5.99
C TYR A 112 26.81 3.41 -5.71
N PHE A 113 27.03 4.72 -5.70
CA PHE A 113 25.95 5.71 -5.56
C PHE A 113 24.96 5.60 -6.72
N THR A 114 25.46 5.63 -7.95
CA THR A 114 24.65 5.45 -9.16
C THR A 114 23.81 4.16 -9.09
N ARG A 115 24.45 3.04 -8.74
CA ARG A 115 23.74 1.76 -8.64
C ARG A 115 22.67 1.75 -7.55
N CYS A 116 22.89 2.39 -6.41
CA CYS A 116 21.87 2.54 -5.36
C CYS A 116 20.68 3.37 -5.83
N VAL A 117 20.92 4.46 -6.55
CA VAL A 117 19.85 5.32 -7.07
C VAL A 117 19.03 4.59 -8.17
N TYR A 118 19.71 3.94 -9.11
CA TYR A 118 19.04 3.13 -10.14
C TYR A 118 18.35 1.90 -9.56
N GLY A 119 18.94 1.27 -8.54
CA GLY A 119 18.32 0.16 -7.81
C GLY A 119 16.99 0.52 -7.15
N GLY A 120 16.87 1.79 -6.73
CA GLY A 120 15.62 2.34 -6.21
C GLY A 120 14.47 2.28 -7.23
N ARG A 121 14.76 2.50 -8.52
CA ARG A 121 13.73 2.37 -9.58
C ARG A 121 13.10 0.98 -9.58
N VAL A 122 13.93 -0.05 -9.49
CA VAL A 122 13.46 -1.44 -9.57
C VAL A 122 12.79 -1.85 -8.27
N SER A 123 13.44 -1.64 -7.12
CA SER A 123 12.89 -2.06 -5.83
C SER A 123 11.58 -1.33 -5.48
N LEU A 124 11.46 -0.02 -5.79
CA LEU A 124 10.21 0.72 -5.60
C LEU A 124 9.15 0.31 -6.64
N LEU A 125 9.51 0.13 -7.92
CA LEU A 125 8.58 -0.34 -8.94
C LEU A 125 7.97 -1.68 -8.53
N VAL A 126 8.79 -2.65 -8.13
CA VAL A 126 8.32 -3.96 -7.66
C VAL A 126 7.39 -3.78 -6.47
N GLY A 127 7.80 -3.01 -5.45
CA GLY A 127 7.01 -2.78 -4.26
C GLY A 127 5.62 -2.22 -4.55
N PHE A 128 5.53 -1.18 -5.38
CA PHE A 128 4.24 -0.54 -5.68
C PHE A 128 3.39 -1.32 -6.68
N VAL A 129 3.99 -1.83 -7.77
CA VAL A 129 3.21 -2.51 -8.83
C VAL A 129 2.72 -3.88 -8.37
N ALA A 130 3.51 -4.63 -7.58
CA ALA A 130 3.05 -5.88 -6.99
C ALA A 130 1.82 -5.64 -6.10
N VAL A 131 1.84 -4.60 -5.24
CA VAL A 131 0.69 -4.26 -4.38
C VAL A 131 -0.54 -3.84 -5.19
N LEU A 132 -0.37 -3.11 -6.29
CA LEU A 132 -1.50 -2.83 -7.19
C LEU A 132 -2.13 -4.10 -7.76
N MET A 133 -1.33 -5.11 -8.09
CA MET A 133 -1.83 -6.43 -8.53
C MET A 133 -2.51 -7.19 -7.38
N GLU A 134 -1.92 -7.19 -6.18
CA GLU A 134 -2.53 -7.76 -4.98
C GLU A 134 -3.91 -7.16 -4.73
N MET A 135 -4.03 -5.83 -4.84
CA MET A 135 -5.29 -5.10 -4.72
C MET A 135 -6.27 -5.47 -5.83
N ALA A 136 -5.79 -5.54 -7.08
CA ALA A 136 -6.63 -5.90 -8.23
C ALA A 136 -7.27 -7.29 -8.11
N ILE A 137 -6.60 -8.23 -7.43
CA ILE A 137 -7.11 -9.57 -7.14
C ILE A 137 -7.91 -9.57 -5.82
N GLY A 138 -7.32 -9.03 -4.76
CA GLY A 138 -7.84 -9.16 -3.39
C GLY A 138 -9.10 -8.34 -3.14
N ILE A 139 -9.21 -7.13 -3.71
CA ILE A 139 -10.38 -6.27 -3.51
C ILE A 139 -11.66 -6.92 -4.09
N PRO A 140 -11.71 -7.33 -5.37
CA PRO A 140 -12.90 -7.98 -5.91
C PRO A 140 -13.29 -9.25 -5.17
N LEU A 141 -12.31 -10.12 -4.84
CA LEU A 141 -12.59 -11.36 -4.10
C LEU A 141 -13.11 -11.08 -2.68
N GLY A 142 -12.55 -10.08 -1.99
CA GLY A 142 -13.03 -9.66 -0.67
C GLY A 142 -14.44 -9.08 -0.71
N ILE A 143 -14.77 -8.29 -1.74
CA ILE A 143 -16.10 -7.76 -1.98
C ILE A 143 -17.08 -8.91 -2.23
N ILE A 144 -16.76 -9.84 -3.13
CA ILE A 144 -17.61 -10.99 -3.46
C ILE A 144 -17.88 -11.82 -2.21
N SER A 145 -16.84 -12.16 -1.46
CA SER A 145 -16.95 -12.91 -0.21
C SER A 145 -17.83 -12.20 0.83
N GLY A 146 -17.54 -10.92 1.14
CA GLY A 146 -18.24 -10.18 2.17
C GLY A 146 -19.67 -9.79 1.80
N TYR A 147 -19.92 -9.45 0.52
CA TYR A 147 -21.25 -9.01 0.09
C TYR A 147 -22.22 -10.19 -0.09
N PHE A 148 -21.84 -11.23 -0.82
CA PHE A 148 -22.71 -12.37 -1.06
C PHE A 148 -22.83 -13.27 0.17
N GLY A 149 -21.70 -13.57 0.84
CA GLY A 149 -21.69 -14.44 2.03
C GLY A 149 -22.03 -15.90 1.69
N GLY A 150 -22.55 -16.65 2.70
CA GLY A 150 -23.03 -18.04 2.53
C GLY A 150 -21.97 -18.96 1.93
N TRP A 151 -22.38 -19.78 0.93
CA TRP A 151 -21.51 -20.76 0.29
C TRP A 151 -20.35 -20.12 -0.51
N VAL A 152 -20.57 -18.94 -1.12
CA VAL A 152 -19.54 -18.20 -1.84
C VAL A 152 -18.38 -17.81 -0.91
N ASP A 153 -18.74 -17.27 0.25
CA ASP A 153 -17.78 -16.92 1.30
C ASP A 153 -17.04 -18.17 1.81
N THR A 154 -17.78 -19.25 2.07
CA THR A 154 -17.18 -20.51 2.54
C THR A 154 -16.15 -21.06 1.56
N ILE A 155 -16.46 -21.09 0.27
CA ILE A 155 -15.52 -21.58 -0.76
C ILE A 155 -14.27 -20.68 -0.85
N LEU A 156 -14.47 -19.36 -0.92
CA LEU A 156 -13.35 -18.42 -1.00
C LEU A 156 -12.45 -18.51 0.24
N MET A 157 -13.01 -18.68 1.44
CA MET A 157 -12.22 -18.86 2.65
C MET A 157 -11.47 -20.19 2.66
N ARG A 158 -12.01 -21.28 2.11
CA ARG A 158 -11.29 -22.56 1.94
C ARG A 158 -10.12 -22.43 0.97
N ILE A 159 -10.30 -21.71 -0.14
CA ILE A 159 -9.19 -21.41 -1.06
C ILE A 159 -8.11 -20.63 -0.34
N LEU A 160 -8.47 -19.60 0.43
CA LEU A 160 -7.52 -18.81 1.23
C LEU A 160 -6.78 -19.66 2.28
N GLU A 161 -7.46 -20.58 2.93
CA GLU A 161 -6.85 -21.50 3.90
C GLU A 161 -5.78 -22.39 3.21
N ILE A 162 -6.07 -22.91 2.02
CA ILE A 162 -5.10 -23.68 1.21
C ILE A 162 -3.88 -22.81 0.86
N PHE A 163 -4.11 -21.59 0.37
CA PHE A 163 -3.02 -20.66 0.06
C PHE A 163 -2.13 -20.36 1.28
N ASN A 164 -2.72 -20.26 2.47
CA ASN A 164 -1.97 -19.95 3.70
C ASN A 164 -1.41 -21.18 4.42
N SER A 165 -1.73 -22.41 3.97
CA SER A 165 -1.20 -23.65 4.58
C SER A 165 0.29 -23.85 4.30
N ILE A 166 0.80 -23.23 3.23
CA ILE A 166 2.22 -23.25 2.87
C ILE A 166 2.79 -21.83 3.07
N PRO A 167 3.98 -21.70 3.67
CA PRO A 167 4.63 -20.39 3.78
C PRO A 167 4.79 -19.74 2.41
N THR A 168 4.08 -18.65 2.16
CA THR A 168 4.00 -17.98 0.85
C THR A 168 5.37 -17.67 0.26
N PHE A 169 6.32 -17.21 1.10
CA PHE A 169 7.67 -16.91 0.65
C PHE A 169 8.42 -18.12 0.08
N LEU A 170 8.19 -19.33 0.62
CA LEU A 170 8.78 -20.56 0.07
C LEU A 170 8.22 -20.91 -1.31
N ILE A 171 6.90 -20.75 -1.49
CA ILE A 171 6.26 -20.94 -2.80
C ILE A 171 6.87 -19.97 -3.83
N ILE A 172 7.01 -18.72 -3.44
CA ILE A 172 7.59 -17.68 -4.30
C ILE A 172 9.01 -18.03 -4.72
N ILE A 173 9.87 -18.50 -3.81
CA ILE A 173 11.23 -18.96 -4.13
C ILE A 173 11.21 -20.11 -5.14
N ILE A 174 10.38 -21.12 -4.93
CA ILE A 174 10.29 -22.30 -5.81
C ILE A 174 9.87 -21.88 -7.22
N ILE A 175 8.87 -21.02 -7.34
CA ILE A 175 8.39 -20.54 -8.64
C ILE A 175 9.44 -19.63 -9.30
N ALA A 176 10.05 -18.72 -8.54
CA ALA A 176 11.09 -17.82 -9.04
C ALA A 176 12.33 -18.58 -9.52
N ALA A 177 12.66 -19.72 -8.92
CA ALA A 177 13.76 -20.58 -9.35
C ALA A 177 13.52 -21.21 -10.74
N GLY A 178 12.26 -21.40 -11.13
CA GLY A 178 11.89 -21.99 -12.43
C GLY A 178 11.60 -20.98 -13.54
N LEU A 179 11.60 -19.68 -13.23
CA LEU A 179 11.30 -18.60 -14.18
C LEU A 179 12.55 -17.75 -14.48
N ASP A 180 12.51 -17.01 -15.58
CA ASP A 180 13.52 -16.05 -15.90
C ASP A 180 13.58 -14.96 -14.82
N ARG A 181 14.78 -14.53 -14.45
CA ARG A 181 15.03 -13.55 -13.38
C ARG A 181 14.77 -12.12 -13.88
N SER A 182 13.54 -11.80 -14.19
CA SER A 182 13.11 -10.49 -14.66
C SER A 182 12.31 -9.75 -13.60
N VAL A 183 12.31 -8.42 -13.68
CA VAL A 183 11.51 -7.54 -12.80
C VAL A 183 10.03 -7.91 -12.86
N TRP A 184 9.53 -8.18 -14.07
CA TRP A 184 8.12 -8.50 -14.30
C TRP A 184 7.71 -9.84 -13.68
N ASN A 185 8.57 -10.85 -13.77
CA ASN A 185 8.28 -12.15 -13.16
C ASN A 185 8.20 -12.04 -11.62
N VAL A 186 9.09 -11.26 -11.01
CA VAL A 186 9.03 -10.98 -9.57
C VAL A 186 7.72 -10.29 -9.20
N ILE A 187 7.32 -9.24 -9.95
CA ILE A 187 6.04 -8.54 -9.75
C ILE A 187 4.86 -9.50 -9.87
N TRP A 188 4.81 -10.31 -10.93
CA TRP A 188 3.72 -11.27 -11.17
C TRP A 188 3.60 -12.29 -10.04
N ILE A 189 4.71 -12.90 -9.65
CA ILE A 189 4.70 -13.91 -8.59
C ILE A 189 4.19 -13.29 -7.28
N MET A 190 4.71 -12.13 -6.91
CA MET A 190 4.30 -11.46 -5.67
C MET A 190 2.82 -11.04 -5.73
N GLY A 191 2.38 -10.42 -6.81
CA GLY A 191 0.99 -10.00 -7.00
C GLY A 191 -0.01 -11.16 -6.93
N VAL A 192 0.36 -12.32 -7.49
CA VAL A 192 -0.49 -13.53 -7.47
C VAL A 192 -0.50 -14.25 -6.13
N PHE A 193 0.49 -14.07 -5.27
CA PHE A 193 0.57 -14.82 -4.01
C PHE A 193 0.34 -13.98 -2.75
N TYR A 194 0.44 -12.64 -2.79
CA TYR A 194 0.27 -11.78 -1.61
C TYR A 194 -1.10 -11.08 -1.49
N TRP A 195 -2.10 -11.39 -2.33
CA TRP A 195 -3.44 -10.83 -2.28
C TRP A 195 -4.30 -11.25 -1.05
N PRO A 196 -4.07 -12.38 -0.31
CA PRO A 196 -4.95 -12.84 0.75
C PRO A 196 -5.25 -11.83 1.87
N PRO A 197 -4.31 -10.99 2.33
CA PRO A 197 -4.59 -9.97 3.34
C PRO A 197 -5.69 -8.98 2.93
N PHE A 198 -5.71 -8.58 1.63
CA PHE A 198 -6.74 -7.69 1.11
C PHE A 198 -8.14 -8.33 1.15
N VAL A 199 -8.24 -9.60 0.80
CA VAL A 199 -9.53 -10.32 0.87
C VAL A 199 -10.06 -10.34 2.29
N ARG A 200 -9.22 -10.68 3.28
CA ARG A 200 -9.65 -10.79 4.67
C ARG A 200 -10.15 -9.45 5.22
N ILE A 201 -9.40 -8.38 4.99
CA ILE A 201 -9.77 -7.07 5.52
C ILE A 201 -11.06 -6.56 4.88
N ILE A 202 -11.17 -6.64 3.55
CA ILE A 202 -12.34 -6.15 2.82
C ILE A 202 -13.58 -6.98 3.14
N ARG A 203 -13.44 -8.32 3.19
CA ARG A 203 -14.52 -9.20 3.62
C ARG A 203 -15.06 -8.80 5.00
N ALA A 204 -14.19 -8.60 5.98
CA ALA A 204 -14.58 -8.23 7.33
C ALA A 204 -15.39 -6.92 7.36
N TYR A 205 -14.91 -5.90 6.65
CA TYR A 205 -15.60 -4.62 6.53
C TYR A 205 -16.94 -4.75 5.79
N PHE A 206 -16.99 -5.52 4.70
CA PHE A 206 -18.24 -5.71 3.94
C PHE A 206 -19.30 -6.47 4.73
N LEU A 207 -18.92 -7.46 5.53
CA LEU A 207 -19.82 -8.17 6.43
C LEU A 207 -20.42 -7.21 7.48
N SER A 208 -19.61 -6.31 8.04
CA SER A 208 -20.07 -5.28 8.98
C SER A 208 -20.96 -4.25 8.31
N LEU A 209 -20.53 -3.70 7.16
CA LEU A 209 -21.31 -2.70 6.43
C LEU A 209 -22.68 -3.23 5.95
N LYS A 210 -22.74 -4.51 5.59
CA LYS A 210 -23.97 -5.16 5.16
C LYS A 210 -25.09 -5.08 6.22
N GLN A 211 -24.74 -4.96 7.50
CA GLN A 211 -25.67 -4.87 8.62
C GLN A 211 -26.06 -3.43 8.96
N GLN A 212 -25.43 -2.43 8.36
CA GLN A 212 -25.72 -1.02 8.62
C GLN A 212 -27.06 -0.59 8.02
N ASP A 213 -27.75 0.32 8.72
CA ASP A 213 -29.11 0.77 8.36
C ASP A 213 -29.18 1.36 6.95
N PHE A 214 -28.18 2.13 6.54
CA PHE A 214 -28.15 2.72 5.20
C PHE A 214 -28.06 1.66 4.08
N VAL A 215 -27.35 0.55 4.31
CA VAL A 215 -27.25 -0.56 3.35
C VAL A 215 -28.58 -1.33 3.29
N GLN A 216 -29.23 -1.54 4.44
CA GLN A 216 -30.55 -2.19 4.52
C GLN A 216 -31.63 -1.33 3.85
N ALA A 217 -31.64 -0.03 4.12
CA ALA A 217 -32.56 0.92 3.48
C ALA A 217 -32.35 0.94 1.95
N ALA A 218 -31.11 1.01 1.47
CA ALA A 218 -30.81 0.98 0.05
C ALA A 218 -31.30 -0.30 -0.65
N LYS A 219 -31.19 -1.46 0.03
CA LYS A 219 -31.72 -2.72 -0.46
C LYS A 219 -33.25 -2.72 -0.51
N ALA A 220 -33.89 -2.18 0.52
CA ALA A 220 -35.38 -2.07 0.59
C ALA A 220 -35.92 -1.17 -0.53
N LEU A 221 -35.15 -0.13 -0.95
CA LEU A 221 -35.47 0.73 -2.09
C LEU A 221 -35.18 0.10 -3.45
N GLY A 222 -34.65 -1.15 -3.48
CA GLY A 222 -34.37 -1.87 -4.73
C GLY A 222 -33.12 -1.40 -5.47
N ILE A 223 -32.19 -0.72 -4.81
CA ILE A 223 -30.93 -0.29 -5.43
C ILE A 223 -30.13 -1.53 -5.87
N LYS A 224 -29.67 -1.52 -7.13
CA LYS A 224 -28.89 -2.64 -7.70
C LYS A 224 -27.61 -2.88 -6.90
N PRO A 225 -27.24 -4.15 -6.59
CA PRO A 225 -26.09 -4.50 -5.77
C PRO A 225 -24.79 -3.83 -6.21
N ILE A 226 -24.52 -3.79 -7.51
CA ILE A 226 -23.29 -3.21 -8.05
C ILE A 226 -23.17 -1.70 -7.75
N TRP A 227 -24.26 -0.96 -7.84
CA TRP A 227 -24.31 0.46 -7.51
C TRP A 227 -24.12 0.70 -6.00
N LEU A 228 -24.76 -0.12 -5.17
CA LEU A 228 -24.59 -0.07 -3.72
C LEU A 228 -23.12 -0.34 -3.32
N ILE A 229 -22.49 -1.34 -3.94
CA ILE A 229 -21.10 -1.69 -3.69
C ILE A 229 -20.17 -0.54 -4.10
N ILE A 230 -20.24 -0.10 -5.36
CA ILE A 230 -19.27 0.84 -5.91
C ILE A 230 -19.45 2.24 -5.32
N ARG A 231 -20.69 2.70 -5.16
CA ARG A 231 -20.98 4.09 -4.79
C ARG A 231 -21.05 4.34 -3.28
N HIS A 232 -21.35 3.30 -2.48
CA HIS A 232 -21.53 3.46 -1.05
C HIS A 232 -20.62 2.60 -0.18
N MET A 233 -20.52 1.30 -0.45
CA MET A 233 -19.75 0.41 0.41
C MET A 233 -18.22 0.51 0.16
N LEU A 234 -17.79 0.51 -1.09
CA LEU A 234 -16.35 0.57 -1.44
C LEU A 234 -15.69 1.88 -0.99
N PRO A 235 -16.27 3.08 -1.17
CA PRO A 235 -15.72 4.31 -0.60
C PRO A 235 -15.63 4.28 0.93
N ALA A 236 -16.58 3.63 1.62
CA ALA A 236 -16.56 3.51 3.09
C ALA A 236 -15.38 2.67 3.61
N VAL A 237 -14.85 1.75 2.80
CA VAL A 237 -13.67 0.91 3.13
C VAL A 237 -12.37 1.39 2.48
N ALA A 238 -12.37 2.52 1.78
CA ALA A 238 -11.18 3.04 1.10
C ALA A 238 -10.00 3.24 2.06
N MET A 239 -10.23 3.78 3.26
CA MET A 239 -9.16 4.01 4.23
C MET A 239 -8.53 2.70 4.75
N PRO A 240 -9.27 1.69 5.20
CA PRO A 240 -8.73 0.38 5.49
C PRO A 240 -7.92 -0.24 4.34
N ILE A 241 -8.37 -0.06 3.10
CA ILE A 241 -7.63 -0.52 1.92
C ILE A 241 -6.28 0.22 1.80
N LEU A 242 -6.26 1.56 1.93
CA LEU A 242 -5.03 2.35 1.84
C LEU A 242 -4.04 2.01 2.97
N ILE A 243 -4.53 1.81 4.19
CA ILE A 243 -3.68 1.37 5.31
C ILE A 243 -3.05 0.00 5.01
N THR A 244 -3.87 -0.95 4.53
CA THR A 244 -3.39 -2.29 4.14
C THR A 244 -2.39 -2.20 2.99
N ALA A 245 -2.65 -1.37 1.98
CA ALA A 245 -1.74 -1.15 0.86
C ALA A 245 -0.40 -0.58 1.30
N SER A 246 -0.39 0.39 2.24
CA SER A 246 0.85 0.95 2.77
C SER A 246 1.72 -0.11 3.45
N THR A 247 1.13 -0.99 4.26
CA THR A 247 1.87 -2.10 4.89
C THR A 247 2.25 -3.19 3.90
N ALA A 248 1.43 -3.43 2.86
CA ALA A 248 1.74 -4.37 1.79
C ALA A 248 2.97 -3.93 0.97
N VAL A 249 3.14 -2.62 0.70
CA VAL A 249 4.36 -2.10 0.04
C VAL A 249 5.61 -2.42 0.85
N VAL A 250 5.56 -2.30 2.18
CA VAL A 250 6.69 -2.71 3.06
C VAL A 250 7.01 -4.18 2.85
N SER A 251 5.99 -5.04 2.92
CA SER A 251 6.15 -6.49 2.74
C SER A 251 6.68 -6.84 1.36
N ALA A 252 6.22 -6.14 0.31
CA ALA A 252 6.66 -6.35 -1.06
C ALA A 252 8.14 -5.97 -1.26
N VAL A 253 8.56 -4.79 -0.77
CA VAL A 253 9.98 -4.35 -0.87
C VAL A 253 10.90 -5.29 -0.08
N LEU A 254 10.50 -5.71 1.11
CA LEU A 254 11.28 -6.66 1.90
C LEU A 254 11.36 -8.04 1.25
N SER A 255 10.27 -8.51 0.66
CA SER A 255 10.23 -9.81 -0.04
C SER A 255 11.04 -9.79 -1.33
N GLU A 256 10.97 -8.70 -2.13
CA GLU A 256 11.84 -8.49 -3.29
C GLU A 256 13.30 -8.51 -2.86
N SER A 257 13.63 -7.75 -1.81
CA SER A 257 15.00 -7.69 -1.31
C SER A 257 15.49 -9.05 -0.80
N GLY A 258 14.63 -9.82 -0.14
CA GLY A 258 14.93 -11.18 0.29
C GLY A 258 15.15 -12.13 -0.88
N LEU A 259 14.28 -12.10 -1.90
CA LEU A 259 14.44 -12.91 -3.12
C LEU A 259 15.73 -12.57 -3.87
N SER A 260 16.00 -11.28 -4.05
CA SER A 260 17.22 -10.80 -4.71
C SER A 260 18.47 -11.12 -3.89
N TYR A 261 18.39 -11.03 -2.55
CA TYR A 261 19.46 -11.45 -1.64
C TYR A 261 19.80 -12.94 -1.78
N LEU A 262 18.80 -13.79 -1.90
CA LEU A 262 18.94 -15.25 -2.09
C LEU A 262 19.32 -15.62 -3.55
N GLY A 263 19.37 -14.66 -4.46
CA GLY A 263 19.74 -14.88 -5.86
C GLY A 263 18.57 -15.31 -6.75
N PHE A 264 17.33 -15.25 -6.27
CA PHE A 264 16.10 -15.58 -7.03
C PHE A 264 15.34 -14.35 -7.53
N GLY A 265 15.86 -13.15 -7.25
CA GLY A 265 15.28 -11.88 -7.71
C GLY A 265 15.74 -11.48 -9.11
N VAL A 266 15.80 -10.17 -9.32
CA VAL A 266 16.21 -9.58 -10.60
C VAL A 266 17.69 -9.85 -10.90
N MET A 267 17.99 -10.24 -12.14
CA MET A 267 19.35 -10.57 -12.57
C MET A 267 20.17 -9.33 -12.95
N GLU A 268 21.48 -9.38 -12.72
CA GLU A 268 22.41 -8.39 -13.28
C GLU A 268 22.32 -8.34 -14.82
N PRO A 269 22.57 -7.18 -15.43
CA PRO A 269 23.22 -5.98 -14.88
C PRO A 269 22.30 -5.04 -14.09
N THR A 270 20.98 -5.28 -14.05
CA THR A 270 19.99 -4.43 -13.39
C THR A 270 20.23 -4.39 -11.87
N PRO A 271 20.50 -3.22 -11.28
CA PRO A 271 20.69 -3.11 -9.85
C PRO A 271 19.34 -3.20 -9.09
N THR A 272 19.32 -3.90 -7.95
CA THR A 272 18.29 -3.83 -6.91
C THR A 272 18.96 -3.72 -5.55
N TRP A 273 18.29 -3.11 -4.59
CA TRP A 273 18.86 -2.95 -3.25
C TRP A 273 19.14 -4.31 -2.58
N GLY A 274 18.27 -5.30 -2.79
CA GLY A 274 18.46 -6.64 -2.25
C GLY A 274 19.66 -7.38 -2.85
N ALA A 275 19.84 -7.34 -4.18
CA ALA A 275 20.98 -7.94 -4.83
C ALA A 275 22.30 -7.26 -4.45
N MET A 276 22.26 -5.91 -4.31
CA MET A 276 23.43 -5.15 -3.84
C MET A 276 23.81 -5.52 -2.41
N LEU A 277 22.82 -5.70 -1.52
CA LEU A 277 23.04 -6.12 -0.14
C LEU A 277 23.65 -7.53 -0.07
N SER A 278 23.16 -8.48 -0.88
CA SER A 278 23.73 -9.82 -1.00
C SER A 278 25.22 -9.81 -1.34
N LYS A 279 25.59 -9.03 -2.36
CA LYS A 279 26.99 -8.92 -2.80
C LYS A 279 27.88 -8.21 -1.80
N SER A 280 27.34 -7.25 -1.06
CA SER A 280 28.08 -6.53 -0.02
C SER A 280 28.56 -7.42 1.12
N ALA A 281 27.85 -8.54 1.38
CA ALA A 281 28.17 -9.45 2.47
C ALA A 281 29.65 -9.97 2.42
N GLN A 282 30.18 -10.19 1.21
CA GLN A 282 31.55 -10.67 1.01
C GLN A 282 32.61 -9.60 1.33
N TYR A 283 32.23 -8.32 1.22
CA TYR A 283 33.12 -7.17 1.37
C TYR A 283 32.89 -6.38 2.67
N LEU A 284 32.03 -6.88 3.57
CA LEU A 284 31.61 -6.17 4.78
C LEU A 284 32.78 -5.73 5.65
N ARG A 285 33.85 -6.55 5.73
CA ARG A 285 35.07 -6.24 6.51
C ARG A 285 35.94 -5.15 5.87
N PHE A 286 35.85 -4.96 4.56
CA PHE A 286 36.72 -4.05 3.81
C PHE A 286 36.02 -2.74 3.45
N VAL A 287 34.75 -2.82 3.00
CA VAL A 287 33.95 -1.69 2.56
C VAL A 287 32.52 -1.83 3.16
N PRO A 288 32.35 -1.57 4.47
CA PRO A 288 31.05 -1.73 5.13
C PRO A 288 29.95 -0.81 4.57
N THR A 289 30.34 0.27 3.89
CA THR A 289 29.42 1.20 3.22
C THR A 289 28.60 0.52 2.12
N MET A 290 29.10 -0.55 1.51
CA MET A 290 28.35 -1.34 0.52
C MET A 290 27.11 -2.01 1.11
N ALA A 291 27.12 -2.40 2.37
CA ALA A 291 25.93 -2.92 3.04
C ALA A 291 25.06 -1.79 3.62
N LEU A 292 25.71 -0.75 4.11
CA LEU A 292 25.04 0.36 4.79
C LEU A 292 24.05 1.08 3.88
N PHE A 293 24.44 1.45 2.66
CA PHE A 293 23.62 2.29 1.80
C PHE A 293 22.34 1.59 1.31
N PRO A 294 22.38 0.40 0.69
CA PRO A 294 21.15 -0.28 0.29
C PRO A 294 20.30 -0.67 1.49
N GLY A 295 20.90 -1.09 2.62
CA GLY A 295 20.19 -1.37 3.86
C GLY A 295 19.47 -0.14 4.41
N LEU A 296 20.10 1.03 4.40
CA LEU A 296 19.49 2.30 4.82
C LEU A 296 18.32 2.67 3.91
N LEU A 297 18.45 2.51 2.59
CA LEU A 297 17.39 2.83 1.62
C LEU A 297 16.17 1.93 1.82
N ILE A 298 16.35 0.62 2.01
CA ILE A 298 15.27 -0.32 2.35
C ILE A 298 14.61 0.10 3.67
N THR A 299 15.41 0.45 4.69
CA THR A 299 14.90 0.89 6.00
C THR A 299 14.09 2.18 5.87
N LEU A 300 14.57 3.15 5.09
CA LEU A 300 13.86 4.41 4.86
C LEU A 300 12.50 4.19 4.19
N VAL A 301 12.39 3.31 3.19
CA VAL A 301 11.11 2.94 2.59
C VAL A 301 10.18 2.31 3.61
N THR A 302 10.69 1.34 4.37
CA THR A 302 9.92 0.63 5.40
C THR A 302 9.37 1.59 6.45
N LEU A 303 10.22 2.45 7.01
CA LEU A 303 9.80 3.45 7.99
C LEU A 303 8.80 4.44 7.40
N SER A 304 9.05 4.92 6.19
CA SER A 304 8.17 5.89 5.52
C SER A 304 6.76 5.33 5.31
N MET A 305 6.67 4.11 4.81
CA MET A 305 5.37 3.46 4.56
C MET A 305 4.64 3.13 5.86
N ASN A 306 5.36 2.75 6.94
CA ASN A 306 4.77 2.56 8.26
C ASN A 306 4.24 3.88 8.83
N PHE A 307 5.00 4.98 8.75
CA PHE A 307 4.53 6.30 9.18
C PHE A 307 3.29 6.76 8.40
N ILE A 308 3.23 6.49 7.11
CA ILE A 308 2.04 6.76 6.29
C ILE A 308 0.87 5.90 6.73
N ALA A 309 1.07 4.60 6.97
CA ALA A 309 0.01 3.69 7.42
C ALA A 309 -0.56 4.12 8.78
N ASP A 310 0.31 4.47 9.75
CA ASP A 310 -0.09 4.93 11.07
C ASP A 310 -0.81 6.29 10.99
N GLY A 311 -0.29 7.22 10.19
CA GLY A 311 -0.95 8.51 9.96
C GLY A 311 -2.33 8.39 9.30
N LEU A 312 -2.51 7.45 8.37
CA LEU A 312 -3.83 7.13 7.80
C LEU A 312 -4.76 6.54 8.85
N ARG A 313 -4.25 5.63 9.71
CA ARG A 313 -5.03 5.04 10.81
C ARG A 313 -5.50 6.08 11.81
N ASP A 314 -4.59 6.97 12.25
CA ASP A 314 -4.91 8.05 13.17
C ASP A 314 -5.92 9.05 12.59
N ALA A 315 -5.78 9.36 11.30
CA ALA A 315 -6.69 10.27 10.60
C ALA A 315 -8.11 9.68 10.45
N PHE A 316 -8.21 8.36 10.36
CA PHE A 316 -9.48 7.63 10.24
C PHE A 316 -10.15 7.38 11.60
N ASP A 317 -9.41 7.33 12.72
CA ASP A 317 -9.96 7.02 14.05
C ASP A 317 -10.92 8.14 14.51
N PRO A 318 -12.23 7.82 14.76
CA PRO A 318 -13.17 8.79 15.29
C PRO A 318 -12.86 9.24 16.73
N ARG A 319 -12.09 8.42 17.49
CA ARG A 319 -11.78 8.67 18.92
C ARG A 319 -10.64 9.66 19.10
N SER A 320 -9.89 9.98 18.08
CA SER A 320 -8.80 11.00 18.15
C SER A 320 -9.33 12.45 18.21
N ARG A 321 -10.53 12.65 18.71
CA ARG A 321 -11.20 13.95 18.96
C ARG A 321 -10.76 14.61 20.28
N ARG A 322 -9.50 14.45 20.70
CA ARG A 322 -8.97 15.24 21.82
C ARG A 322 -7.90 16.21 21.37
#